data_115d1fcc4018a1244e0faee3f61acb0c
#
_entry.id   115d1fcc4018a1244e0faee3f61acb0c
#
_cell.length_a   1.000
_cell.length_b   1.000
_cell.length_c   1.000
_cell.angle_alpha   90.00
_cell.angle_beta   90.00
_cell.angle_gamma   90.00
#
_symmetry.space_group_name_H-M   'P 1'
#
loop_
_entity.id
_entity.type
_entity.pdbx_description
1 polymer ?
#
loop_
_entity_poly.entity_id
_entity_poly.type
_entity_poly.pdbx_seq_one_letter_code
_entity_poly.pdbx_strand_id
1 'polypeptide(L)'
;MKFSMDSQMQFPLVELSLDQGETVFIQRGSMVYHTPNVSLNTQLNASGSGLGRFVKAVGRSMVSGESTFITQAVAESDNGNLALAPDTPGQVIALELGEKQYRLNDGAFLALDGTAFYTMERQSIGKALFGGQGGLFVMTTQGQGTLLANAFGSIKKIELQNQEITIDNAHVVAWSQSLDYDIHLENGFWQSIGTGEGVVNTFRGSGEVYVQSLNLQSFAGSLNKYIQKGS
;
A
#
# COMPACT_ATOMS: atom_id res chain seq x y z
N MET A 1 4.40 -3.47 -16.92
CA MET A 1 3.22 -2.57 -16.80
C MET A 1 3.59 -1.18 -17.30
N LYS A 2 2.91 -0.66 -18.30
CA LYS A 2 3.04 0.73 -18.76
C LYS A 2 1.93 1.55 -18.10
N PHE A 3 2.24 2.74 -17.63
CA PHE A 3 1.24 3.61 -17.00
C PHE A 3 1.46 5.07 -17.33
N SER A 4 0.40 5.85 -17.23
CA SER A 4 0.42 7.31 -17.30
C SER A 4 -0.41 7.90 -16.16
N MET A 5 0.02 9.04 -15.67
CA MET A 5 -0.74 9.88 -14.75
C MET A 5 -0.41 11.34 -15.00
N ASP A 6 -1.41 12.20 -14.96
CA ASP A 6 -1.19 13.62 -15.11
C ASP A 6 -0.56 14.19 -13.83
N SER A 7 0.72 14.55 -13.93
CA SER A 7 1.48 15.13 -12.81
C SER A 7 0.98 16.51 -12.35
N GLN A 8 0.10 17.14 -13.12
CA GLN A 8 -0.55 18.40 -12.78
C GLN A 8 -1.77 18.20 -11.87
N MET A 9 -2.31 16.98 -11.82
CA MET A 9 -3.45 16.67 -10.94
C MET A 9 -2.98 16.40 -9.51
N GLN A 10 -3.63 17.04 -8.55
CA GLN A 10 -3.40 16.76 -7.13
C GLN A 10 -3.94 15.39 -6.70
N PHE A 11 -4.94 14.89 -7.42
CA PHE A 11 -5.58 13.59 -7.21
C PHE A 11 -5.57 12.84 -8.55
N PRO A 12 -4.45 12.19 -8.90
CA PRO A 12 -4.28 11.65 -10.23
C PRO A 12 -5.13 10.41 -10.47
N LEU A 13 -5.72 10.35 -11.66
CA LEU A 13 -6.16 9.10 -12.26
C LEU A 13 -4.92 8.41 -12.86
N VAL A 14 -4.72 7.15 -12.56
CA VAL A 14 -3.64 6.35 -13.14
C VAL A 14 -4.21 5.47 -14.24
N GLU A 15 -3.73 5.63 -15.45
CA GLU A 15 -4.11 4.83 -16.60
C GLU A 15 -3.03 3.81 -16.92
N LEU A 16 -3.39 2.53 -16.89
CA LEU A 16 -2.52 1.41 -17.22
C LEU A 16 -2.81 0.94 -18.65
N SER A 17 -1.75 0.76 -19.44
CA SER A 17 -1.81 0.11 -20.76
C SER A 17 -1.18 -1.26 -20.64
N LEU A 18 -1.94 -2.30 -20.99
CA LEU A 18 -1.57 -3.69 -20.83
C LEU A 18 -1.55 -4.39 -22.20
N ASP A 19 -0.46 -5.09 -22.47
CA ASP A 19 -0.33 -5.98 -23.64
C ASP A 19 -0.92 -7.37 -23.27
N GLN A 20 -1.22 -8.20 -24.28
CA GLN A 20 -1.81 -9.52 -24.07
C GLN A 20 -1.02 -10.37 -23.06
N GLY A 21 -1.70 -10.91 -22.08
CA GLY A 21 -1.13 -11.73 -21.02
C GLY A 21 -0.47 -10.96 -19.87
N GLU A 22 -0.35 -9.62 -19.99
CA GLU A 22 0.12 -8.82 -18.87
C GLU A 22 -0.88 -8.86 -17.70
N THR A 23 -0.32 -8.92 -16.53
CA THR A 23 -1.04 -8.99 -15.27
C THR A 23 -0.64 -7.84 -14.37
N VAL A 24 -1.59 -7.28 -13.65
CA VAL A 24 -1.34 -6.30 -12.59
C VAL A 24 -2.16 -6.65 -11.36
N PHE A 25 -1.57 -6.51 -10.19
CA PHE A 25 -2.28 -6.56 -8.92
C PHE A 25 -2.70 -5.16 -8.54
N ILE A 26 -3.97 -4.96 -8.20
CA ILE A 26 -4.53 -3.65 -7.86
C ILE A 26 -5.21 -3.67 -6.51
N GLN A 27 -5.25 -2.54 -5.84
CA GLN A 27 -6.07 -2.34 -4.65
C GLN A 27 -7.54 -2.63 -4.97
N ARG A 28 -8.20 -3.41 -4.13
CA ARG A 28 -9.62 -3.69 -4.30
C ARG A 28 -10.42 -2.39 -4.20
N GLY A 29 -11.28 -2.14 -5.20
CA GLY A 29 -12.11 -0.95 -5.27
C GLY A 29 -11.45 0.26 -5.94
N SER A 30 -10.17 0.19 -6.30
CA SER A 30 -9.47 1.29 -6.98
C SER A 30 -9.80 1.43 -8.46
N MET A 31 -10.41 0.42 -9.09
CA MET A 31 -10.76 0.44 -10.51
C MET A 31 -11.84 1.48 -10.80
N VAL A 32 -11.56 2.37 -11.74
CA VAL A 32 -12.50 3.39 -12.24
C VAL A 32 -13.18 2.91 -13.51
N TYR A 33 -12.40 2.45 -14.47
CA TYR A 33 -12.89 1.80 -15.69
C TYR A 33 -11.85 0.84 -16.27
N HIS A 34 -12.28 -0.05 -17.14
CA HIS A 34 -11.41 -0.87 -17.98
C HIS A 34 -12.07 -1.16 -19.34
N THR A 35 -11.24 -1.52 -20.31
CA THR A 35 -11.72 -2.03 -21.62
C THR A 35 -12.21 -3.47 -21.50
N PRO A 36 -13.12 -3.94 -22.40
CA PRO A 36 -13.70 -5.28 -22.30
C PRO A 36 -12.70 -6.44 -22.35
N ASN A 37 -11.50 -6.21 -22.87
CA ASN A 37 -10.41 -7.19 -22.95
C ASN A 37 -9.53 -7.24 -21.69
N VAL A 38 -9.91 -6.58 -20.61
CA VAL A 38 -9.28 -6.71 -19.29
C VAL A 38 -10.23 -7.43 -18.35
N SER A 39 -9.82 -8.56 -17.79
CA SER A 39 -10.58 -9.31 -16.80
C SER A 39 -10.08 -9.03 -15.39
N LEU A 40 -11.00 -8.96 -14.42
CA LEU A 40 -10.71 -8.74 -13.01
C LEU A 40 -11.04 -10.01 -12.22
N ASN A 41 -10.05 -10.58 -11.54
CA ASN A 41 -10.18 -11.78 -10.73
C ASN A 41 -9.92 -11.46 -9.26
N THR A 42 -10.92 -11.64 -8.42
CA THR A 42 -10.82 -11.49 -6.96
C THR A 42 -10.32 -12.76 -6.27
N GLN A 43 -10.37 -13.91 -6.96
CA GLN A 43 -9.84 -15.17 -6.47
C GLN A 43 -8.49 -15.44 -7.13
N LEU A 44 -7.44 -15.48 -6.34
CA LEU A 44 -6.13 -16.02 -6.74
C LEU A 44 -6.26 -17.53 -6.91
N ASN A 45 -6.91 -17.98 -7.99
CA ASN A 45 -7.05 -19.39 -8.30
C ASN A 45 -5.69 -19.99 -8.65
N ALA A 46 -5.31 -21.00 -7.87
CA ALA A 46 -4.06 -21.76 -7.98
C ALA A 46 -3.93 -22.65 -9.24
N SER A 47 -4.72 -22.41 -10.30
CA SER A 47 -4.84 -23.29 -11.46
C SER A 47 -4.37 -22.62 -12.75
N GLY A 48 -3.06 -22.41 -12.89
CA GLY A 48 -2.47 -21.97 -14.16
C GLY A 48 -0.95 -22.14 -14.13
N SER A 49 -0.39 -22.73 -15.17
CA SER A 49 1.03 -23.06 -15.33
C SER A 49 1.92 -21.81 -15.31
N GLY A 50 2.52 -21.50 -14.20
CA GLY A 50 3.36 -20.31 -13.97
C GLY A 50 3.04 -19.62 -12.64
N LEU A 51 1.76 -19.56 -12.29
CA LEU A 51 1.25 -19.00 -11.04
C LEU A 51 1.48 -19.90 -9.80
N GLY A 52 1.77 -21.17 -9.99
CA GLY A 52 1.90 -22.15 -8.88
C GLY A 52 3.01 -21.85 -7.87
N ARG A 53 3.99 -21.04 -8.22
CA ARG A 53 4.99 -20.49 -7.28
C ARG A 53 4.46 -19.29 -6.50
N PHE A 54 3.63 -18.49 -7.14
CA PHE A 54 2.96 -17.34 -6.56
C PHE A 54 2.02 -17.75 -5.43
N VAL A 55 1.17 -18.70 -5.71
CA VAL A 55 0.16 -19.19 -4.77
C VAL A 55 0.78 -19.85 -3.53
N LYS A 56 1.97 -20.46 -3.65
CA LYS A 56 2.66 -21.02 -2.47
C LYS A 56 3.20 -19.94 -1.52
N ALA A 57 3.66 -18.81 -2.02
CA ALA A 57 4.13 -17.71 -1.19
C ALA A 57 2.95 -16.90 -0.63
N VAL A 58 1.96 -16.60 -1.46
CA VAL A 58 0.73 -15.89 -1.08
C VAL A 58 -0.22 -16.79 -0.28
N GLY A 59 -0.29 -18.09 -0.59
CA GLY A 59 -1.18 -19.05 0.09
C GLY A 59 -0.87 -19.28 1.56
N ARG A 60 0.34 -18.97 2.04
CA ARG A 60 0.67 -19.00 3.48
C ARG A 60 0.26 -17.71 4.21
N SER A 61 0.25 -16.57 3.53
CA SER A 61 -0.25 -15.31 4.09
C SER A 61 -1.77 -15.17 3.98
N MET A 62 -2.42 -15.90 3.05
CA MET A 62 -3.88 -15.90 2.87
C MET A 62 -4.69 -16.53 4.00
N VAL A 63 -4.05 -17.25 4.93
CA VAL A 63 -4.74 -17.90 6.07
C VAL A 63 -5.31 -16.89 7.08
N SER A 64 -4.94 -15.61 6.97
CA SER A 64 -5.31 -14.55 7.92
C SER A 64 -6.40 -13.57 7.44
N GLY A 65 -7.10 -13.83 6.33
CA GLY A 65 -8.16 -12.93 5.84
C GLY A 65 -7.68 -11.78 4.94
N GLU A 66 -6.40 -11.75 4.58
CA GLU A 66 -5.73 -10.66 3.86
C GLU A 66 -5.99 -10.64 2.35
N SER A 67 -6.51 -11.74 1.77
CA SER A 67 -6.87 -11.85 0.34
C SER A 67 -7.99 -10.90 -0.11
N THR A 68 -8.59 -10.18 0.83
CA THR A 68 -9.71 -9.27 0.57
C THR A 68 -9.31 -7.93 -0.04
N PHE A 69 -8.03 -7.57 -0.01
CA PHE A 69 -7.59 -6.21 -0.39
C PHE A 69 -7.00 -6.08 -1.79
N ILE A 70 -6.73 -7.20 -2.48
CA ILE A 70 -6.05 -7.18 -3.77
C ILE A 70 -6.87 -7.92 -4.82
N THR A 71 -6.98 -7.30 -5.99
CA THR A 71 -7.61 -7.85 -7.20
C THR A 71 -6.54 -8.02 -8.26
N GLN A 72 -6.56 -9.13 -8.99
CA GLN A 72 -5.73 -9.35 -10.14
C GLN A 72 -6.47 -8.90 -11.41
N ALA A 73 -5.84 -8.04 -12.22
CA ALA A 73 -6.30 -7.70 -13.56
C ALA A 73 -5.40 -8.38 -14.59
N VAL A 74 -5.98 -8.90 -15.65
CA VAL A 74 -5.29 -9.60 -16.74
C VAL A 74 -5.80 -9.08 -18.09
N ALA A 75 -4.89 -8.70 -18.98
CA ALA A 75 -5.24 -8.37 -20.36
C ALA A 75 -5.36 -9.66 -21.20
N GLU A 76 -6.53 -9.90 -21.77
CA GLU A 76 -6.82 -11.07 -22.63
C GLU A 76 -6.36 -10.88 -24.08
N SER A 77 -6.19 -9.62 -24.50
CA SER A 77 -5.60 -9.23 -25.78
C SER A 77 -4.86 -7.90 -25.64
N ASP A 78 -4.11 -7.52 -26.68
CA ASP A 78 -3.36 -6.26 -26.69
C ASP A 78 -4.26 -5.02 -26.53
N ASN A 79 -3.65 -3.91 -26.13
CA ASN A 79 -4.31 -2.63 -25.90
C ASN A 79 -5.39 -2.68 -24.80
N GLY A 80 -5.19 -3.49 -23.78
CA GLY A 80 -5.99 -3.45 -22.55
C GLY A 80 -5.75 -2.14 -21.80
N ASN A 81 -6.83 -1.42 -21.47
CA ASN A 81 -6.75 -0.21 -20.65
C ASN A 81 -7.45 -0.45 -19.33
N LEU A 82 -6.80 0.00 -18.26
CA LEU A 82 -7.33 -0.06 -16.88
C LEU A 82 -7.00 1.24 -16.17
N ALA A 83 -8.02 1.94 -15.72
CA ALA A 83 -7.85 3.16 -14.93
C ALA A 83 -8.08 2.92 -13.46
N LEU A 84 -7.20 3.45 -12.63
CA LEU A 84 -7.22 3.34 -11.18
C LEU A 84 -7.25 4.72 -10.53
N ALA A 85 -7.96 4.82 -9.41
CA ALA A 85 -7.90 5.96 -8.51
C ALA A 85 -7.75 5.46 -7.07
N PRO A 86 -6.93 6.15 -6.23
CA PRO A 86 -6.91 5.91 -4.80
C PRO A 86 -8.27 6.18 -4.16
N ASP A 87 -8.57 5.49 -3.07
CA ASP A 87 -9.78 5.72 -2.27
C ASP A 87 -9.67 6.97 -1.37
N THR A 88 -8.47 7.51 -1.20
CA THR A 88 -8.21 8.73 -0.43
C THR A 88 -7.66 9.84 -1.31
N PRO A 89 -8.06 11.12 -1.08
CA PRO A 89 -7.52 12.24 -1.82
C PRO A 89 -6.02 12.42 -1.57
N GLY A 90 -5.19 12.31 -2.63
CA GLY A 90 -3.75 12.47 -2.47
C GLY A 90 -2.95 12.08 -3.70
N GLN A 91 -1.64 12.09 -3.53
CA GLN A 91 -0.68 11.80 -4.59
C GLN A 91 -0.45 10.31 -4.76
N VAL A 92 -0.05 9.94 -5.96
CA VAL A 92 0.46 8.60 -6.30
C VAL A 92 1.92 8.71 -6.69
N ILE A 93 2.74 7.77 -6.23
CA ILE A 93 4.14 7.63 -6.64
C ILE A 93 4.37 6.28 -7.30
N ALA A 94 5.29 6.26 -8.26
CA ALA A 94 5.83 5.05 -8.85
C ALA A 94 7.19 4.73 -8.25
N LEU A 95 7.36 3.51 -7.77
CA LEU A 95 8.58 2.99 -7.19
C LEU A 95 9.06 1.82 -8.07
N GLU A 96 10.22 2.01 -8.69
CA GLU A 96 10.83 0.98 -9.54
C GLU A 96 11.48 -0.09 -8.67
N LEU A 97 11.07 -1.34 -8.91
CA LEU A 97 11.58 -2.54 -8.23
C LEU A 97 12.69 -3.20 -9.05
N GLY A 98 13.65 -3.75 -8.38
CA GLY A 98 14.82 -4.42 -8.97
C GLY A 98 15.93 -4.46 -7.94
N GLU A 99 16.90 -3.59 -8.08
CA GLU A 99 17.95 -3.40 -7.07
C GLU A 99 17.39 -2.87 -5.74
N LYS A 100 16.35 -2.03 -5.81
CA LYS A 100 15.61 -1.55 -4.64
C LYS A 100 14.35 -2.35 -4.44
N GLN A 101 14.07 -2.67 -3.20
CA GLN A 101 12.81 -3.25 -2.76
C GLN A 101 12.21 -2.39 -1.65
N TYR A 102 10.91 -2.41 -1.53
CA TYR A 102 10.19 -1.52 -0.61
C TYR A 102 9.29 -2.30 0.33
N ARG A 103 9.05 -1.71 1.48
CA ARG A 103 7.95 -2.05 2.37
C ARG A 103 6.91 -0.94 2.32
N LEU A 104 5.64 -1.30 2.41
CA LEU A 104 4.52 -0.37 2.43
C LEU A 104 3.73 -0.54 3.72
N ASN A 105 3.28 0.58 4.23
CA ASN A 105 2.32 0.59 5.32
C ASN A 105 0.90 0.26 4.81
N ASP A 106 0.02 -0.12 5.72
CA ASP A 106 -1.38 -0.42 5.41
C ASP A 106 -2.07 0.77 4.72
N GLY A 107 -2.86 0.48 3.68
CA GLY A 107 -3.57 1.48 2.89
C GLY A 107 -2.75 2.22 1.82
N ALA A 108 -1.43 2.03 1.76
CA ALA A 108 -0.58 2.71 0.77
C ALA A 108 -0.49 2.01 -0.58
N PHE A 109 -0.93 0.77 -0.68
CA PHE A 109 -0.87 -0.01 -1.92
C PHE A 109 -1.93 0.45 -2.92
N LEU A 110 -1.54 0.73 -4.18
CA LEU A 110 -2.45 0.99 -5.27
C LEU A 110 -2.36 -0.07 -6.37
N ALA A 111 -1.16 -0.33 -6.90
CA ALA A 111 -0.95 -1.36 -7.91
C ALA A 111 0.48 -1.91 -7.89
N LEU A 112 0.65 -3.15 -8.34
CA LEU A 112 1.92 -3.83 -8.48
C LEU A 112 1.97 -4.57 -9.81
N ASP A 113 3.06 -4.38 -10.55
CA ASP A 113 3.37 -5.13 -11.77
C ASP A 113 3.31 -6.65 -11.51
N GLY A 114 2.65 -7.39 -12.40
CA GLY A 114 2.50 -8.83 -12.25
C GLY A 114 3.79 -9.64 -12.35
N THR A 115 4.92 -9.03 -12.71
CA THR A 115 6.26 -9.65 -12.67
C THR A 115 6.93 -9.54 -11.30
N ALA A 116 6.42 -8.69 -10.43
CA ALA A 116 6.88 -8.55 -9.05
C ALA A 116 6.06 -9.41 -8.08
N PHE A 117 6.59 -9.63 -6.90
CA PHE A 117 5.98 -10.41 -5.82
C PHE A 117 5.84 -9.56 -4.57
N TYR A 118 4.98 -9.98 -3.66
CA TYR A 118 4.86 -9.36 -2.36
C TYR A 118 4.57 -10.40 -1.28
N THR A 119 4.92 -10.04 -0.05
CA THR A 119 4.47 -10.73 1.17
C THR A 119 3.79 -9.74 2.09
N MET A 120 2.85 -10.21 2.89
CA MET A 120 2.18 -9.41 3.92
C MET A 120 2.56 -9.94 5.30
N GLU A 121 3.00 -9.06 6.17
CA GLU A 121 3.37 -9.39 7.54
C GLU A 121 2.52 -8.60 8.53
N ARG A 122 1.89 -9.31 9.46
CA ARG A 122 1.15 -8.67 10.54
C ARG A 122 2.12 -8.25 11.64
N GLN A 123 2.11 -6.97 11.99
CA GLN A 123 2.93 -6.44 13.06
C GLN A 123 2.30 -6.72 14.43
N SER A 124 3.12 -7.22 15.35
CA SER A 124 2.70 -7.58 16.73
C SER A 124 2.71 -6.36 17.66
N ILE A 125 2.02 -5.29 17.31
CA ILE A 125 1.82 -4.19 18.25
C ILE A 125 0.62 -4.54 19.12
N GLY A 126 0.78 -4.41 20.44
CA GLY A 126 -0.14 -4.95 21.43
C GLY A 126 -1.62 -4.86 21.07
N LYS A 127 -2.31 -5.99 21.13
CA LYS A 127 -3.72 -6.17 20.76
C LYS A 127 -4.69 -5.15 21.37
N ALA A 128 -4.28 -4.47 22.42
CA ALA A 128 -5.09 -3.48 23.16
C ALA A 128 -5.27 -2.15 22.40
N LEU A 129 -4.35 -1.80 21.47
CA LEU A 129 -4.35 -0.51 20.79
C LEU A 129 -5.37 -0.39 19.66
N PHE A 130 -5.70 -1.51 19.02
CA PHE A 130 -6.61 -1.52 17.87
C PHE A 130 -8.02 -2.04 18.19
N GLY A 131 -8.42 -2.04 19.47
CA GLY A 131 -9.76 -2.45 19.87
C GLY A 131 -10.14 -3.87 19.44
N GLY A 132 -9.15 -4.75 19.19
CA GLY A 132 -9.37 -6.12 18.75
C GLY A 132 -9.72 -6.26 17.26
N GLN A 133 -9.84 -5.16 16.52
CA GLN A 133 -10.15 -5.16 15.09
C GLN A 133 -8.92 -4.77 14.28
N GLY A 134 -8.37 -5.73 13.53
CA GLY A 134 -7.24 -5.50 12.64
C GLY A 134 -5.89 -5.43 13.35
N GLY A 135 -4.81 -5.71 12.65
CA GLY A 135 -3.43 -5.44 13.01
C GLY A 135 -2.84 -4.51 11.98
N LEU A 136 -1.73 -3.87 12.26
CA LEU A 136 -0.94 -3.23 11.23
C LEU A 136 -0.33 -4.31 10.33
N PHE A 137 -0.49 -4.13 9.04
CA PHE A 137 0.14 -4.98 8.03
C PHE A 137 1.22 -4.21 7.30
N VAL A 138 2.32 -4.87 7.03
CA VAL A 138 3.40 -4.36 6.21
C VAL A 138 3.51 -5.26 4.98
N MET A 139 3.34 -4.67 3.80
CA MET A 139 3.63 -5.34 2.54
C MET A 139 5.12 -5.21 2.24
N THR A 140 5.76 -6.29 1.84
CA THR A 140 7.16 -6.31 1.40
C THR A 140 7.23 -6.78 -0.04
N THR A 141 7.85 -5.99 -0.93
CA THR A 141 8.01 -6.32 -2.35
C THR A 141 9.23 -7.17 -2.61
N GLN A 142 9.22 -7.93 -3.70
CA GLN A 142 10.33 -8.70 -4.24
C GLN A 142 10.23 -8.77 -5.77
N GLY A 143 11.36 -8.87 -6.45
CA GLY A 143 11.42 -9.02 -7.90
C GLY A 143 11.63 -7.72 -8.66
N GLN A 144 11.11 -7.64 -9.88
CA GLN A 144 11.28 -6.50 -10.79
C GLN A 144 9.92 -6.00 -11.26
N GLY A 145 9.85 -4.73 -11.62
CA GLY A 145 8.65 -4.07 -12.13
C GLY A 145 8.36 -2.78 -11.39
N THR A 146 7.15 -2.27 -11.52
CA THR A 146 6.75 -1.02 -10.90
C THR A 146 5.71 -1.27 -9.80
N LEU A 147 5.90 -0.62 -8.67
CA LEU A 147 4.94 -0.49 -7.58
C LEU A 147 4.34 0.91 -7.61
N LEU A 148 3.03 1.02 -7.64
CA LEU A 148 2.31 2.27 -7.46
C LEU A 148 1.81 2.33 -6.01
N ALA A 149 2.23 3.38 -5.31
CA ALA A 149 1.79 3.64 -3.94
C ALA A 149 1.04 4.96 -3.87
N ASN A 150 -0.06 4.97 -3.12
CA ASN A 150 -0.87 6.15 -2.88
C ASN A 150 -0.65 6.70 -1.48
N ALA A 151 -0.98 7.97 -1.30
CA ALA A 151 -0.94 8.66 -0.03
C ALA A 151 -2.20 9.49 0.19
N PHE A 152 -2.49 9.80 1.43
CA PHE A 152 -3.47 10.80 1.80
C PHE A 152 -2.80 12.18 1.87
N GLY A 153 -3.13 13.06 0.93
CA GLY A 153 -2.47 14.36 0.75
C GLY A 153 -1.20 14.29 -0.11
N SER A 154 -0.20 15.08 0.25
CA SER A 154 1.07 15.17 -0.47
C SER A 154 2.09 14.17 0.05
N ILE A 155 2.98 13.71 -0.84
CA ILE A 155 4.09 12.80 -0.51
C ILE A 155 5.37 13.60 -0.37
N LYS A 156 6.16 13.28 0.66
CA LYS A 156 7.53 13.74 0.83
C LYS A 156 8.46 12.53 0.94
N LYS A 157 9.48 12.51 0.11
CA LYS A 157 10.61 11.58 0.24
C LYS A 157 11.61 12.11 1.25
N ILE A 158 12.06 11.28 2.18
CA ILE A 158 13.13 11.53 3.14
C ILE A 158 14.24 10.52 2.83
N GLU A 159 15.46 11.01 2.60
CA GLU A 159 16.62 10.17 2.38
C GLU A 159 17.47 10.09 3.66
N LEU A 160 17.74 8.87 4.10
CA LEU A 160 18.58 8.58 5.25
C LEU A 160 19.97 8.12 4.78
N GLN A 161 21.02 8.65 5.38
CA GLN A 161 22.42 8.29 5.13
C GLN A 161 23.07 7.92 6.45
N ASN A 162 22.92 6.65 6.86
CA ASN A 162 23.34 6.15 8.17
C ASN A 162 22.78 6.99 9.33
N GLN A 163 21.47 7.27 9.27
CA GLN A 163 20.74 8.13 10.20
C GLN A 163 19.56 7.37 10.80
N GLU A 164 19.02 7.95 11.86
CA GLU A 164 17.80 7.51 12.51
C GLU A 164 16.72 8.59 12.42
N ILE A 165 15.47 8.19 12.18
CA ILE A 165 14.29 9.06 12.23
C ILE A 165 13.11 8.31 12.82
N THR A 166 12.33 8.99 13.63
CA THR A 166 11.05 8.49 14.15
C THR A 166 9.90 9.26 13.51
N ILE A 167 8.89 8.54 13.02
CA ILE A 167 7.77 9.07 12.25
C ILE A 167 6.48 8.44 12.80
N ASP A 168 5.43 9.23 12.99
CA ASP A 168 4.09 8.71 13.29
C ASP A 168 3.67 7.70 12.20
N ASN A 169 3.29 6.49 12.62
CA ASN A 169 2.95 5.40 11.71
C ASN A 169 1.84 5.78 10.73
N ALA A 170 0.89 6.61 11.12
CA ALA A 170 -0.19 7.06 10.27
C ALA A 170 0.26 8.01 9.14
N HIS A 171 1.48 8.51 9.20
CA HIS A 171 2.10 9.29 8.13
C HIS A 171 3.09 8.50 7.28
N VAL A 172 3.41 7.26 7.61
CA VAL A 172 4.32 6.43 6.81
C VAL A 172 3.57 5.80 5.63
N VAL A 173 4.11 5.96 4.42
CA VAL A 173 3.59 5.38 3.17
C VAL A 173 4.40 4.14 2.77
N ALA A 174 5.69 4.34 2.52
CA ALA A 174 6.60 3.29 2.07
C ALA A 174 8.04 3.59 2.52
N TRP A 175 8.88 2.55 2.58
CA TRP A 175 10.30 2.69 2.89
C TRP A 175 11.14 1.60 2.23
N SER A 176 12.43 1.92 2.00
CA SER A 176 13.42 0.96 1.47
C SER A 176 13.55 -0.26 2.36
N GLN A 177 13.58 -1.44 1.77
CA GLN A 177 13.80 -2.70 2.51
C GLN A 177 15.15 -2.76 3.22
N SER A 178 16.14 -1.96 2.76
CA SER A 178 17.47 -1.83 3.38
C SER A 178 17.46 -1.16 4.75
N LEU A 179 16.39 -0.44 5.11
CA LEU A 179 16.28 0.19 6.41
C LEU A 179 15.82 -0.83 7.46
N ASP A 180 16.48 -0.81 8.60
CA ASP A 180 15.95 -1.40 9.81
C ASP A 180 14.78 -0.53 10.31
N TYR A 181 13.71 -1.16 10.79
CA TYR A 181 12.56 -0.46 11.33
C TYR A 181 12.01 -1.14 12.56
N ASP A 182 11.46 -0.33 13.45
CA ASP A 182 10.79 -0.76 14.66
C ASP A 182 9.51 0.04 14.85
N ILE A 183 8.38 -0.67 15.03
CA ILE A 183 7.07 -0.09 15.25
C ILE A 183 6.72 -0.24 16.71
N HIS A 184 6.56 0.88 17.43
CA HIS A 184 6.33 0.89 18.86
C HIS A 184 5.44 2.07 19.30
N LEU A 185 5.11 2.09 20.58
CA LEU A 185 4.42 3.23 21.19
C LEU A 185 5.45 4.26 21.65
N GLU A 186 5.26 5.50 21.21
CA GLU A 186 6.06 6.60 21.75
C GLU A 186 5.69 6.87 23.22
N ASN A 187 6.69 6.94 24.09
CA ASN A 187 6.55 7.28 25.52
C ASN A 187 5.62 6.38 26.36
N GLY A 188 5.24 5.21 25.87
CA GLY A 188 4.35 4.28 26.58
C GLY A 188 2.86 4.61 26.46
N PHE A 189 2.02 3.62 26.75
CA PHE A 189 0.57 3.64 26.49
C PHE A 189 -0.19 4.84 27.08
N TRP A 190 0.12 5.23 28.33
CA TRP A 190 -0.61 6.29 29.03
C TRP A 190 -0.27 7.71 28.56
N GLN A 191 0.96 7.93 28.10
CA GLN A 191 1.39 9.23 27.59
C GLN A 191 0.96 9.43 26.15
N SER A 192 0.95 8.39 25.33
CA SER A 192 0.44 8.41 23.94
C SER A 192 -1.03 8.82 23.85
N ILE A 193 -1.86 8.44 24.84
CA ILE A 193 -3.26 8.92 24.92
C ILE A 193 -3.33 10.43 25.17
N GLY A 194 -2.38 10.99 25.93
CA GLY A 194 -2.36 12.42 26.26
C GLY A 194 -1.82 13.32 25.16
N THR A 195 -0.88 12.84 24.35
CA THR A 195 -0.26 13.59 23.25
C THR A 195 -0.99 13.44 21.92
N GLY A 196 -1.83 12.40 21.78
CA GLY A 196 -2.49 12.06 20.53
C GLY A 196 -1.59 11.29 19.54
N GLU A 197 -0.31 11.11 19.88
CA GLU A 197 0.67 10.34 19.12
C GLU A 197 0.60 8.89 19.58
N GLY A 198 0.10 7.99 18.72
CA GLY A 198 -0.16 6.60 19.09
C GLY A 198 1.03 5.69 18.82
N VAL A 199 1.14 5.25 17.60
CA VAL A 199 2.15 4.30 17.12
C VAL A 199 3.14 5.04 16.25
N VAL A 200 4.42 4.84 16.51
CA VAL A 200 5.51 5.42 15.70
C VAL A 200 6.37 4.34 15.08
N ASN A 201 7.00 4.68 13.96
CA ASN A 201 8.02 3.88 13.29
C ASN A 201 9.37 4.56 13.44
N THR A 202 10.35 3.88 14.00
CA THR A 202 11.73 4.33 14.00
C THR A 202 12.49 3.59 12.89
N PHE A 203 13.07 4.34 11.97
CA PHE A 203 13.87 3.85 10.84
C PHE A 203 15.33 4.13 11.08
N ARG A 204 16.22 3.16 10.76
CA ARG A 204 17.68 3.27 10.93
C ARG A 204 18.41 2.77 9.70
N GLY A 205 19.48 3.45 9.33
CA GLY A 205 20.38 3.04 8.27
C GLY A 205 20.41 3.99 7.07
N SER A 206 20.59 3.43 5.87
CA SER A 206 20.63 4.19 4.61
C SER A 206 19.55 3.71 3.66
N GLY A 207 18.72 4.63 3.17
CA GLY A 207 17.60 4.34 2.30
C GLY A 207 16.60 5.49 2.24
N GLU A 208 15.42 5.22 1.70
CA GLU A 208 14.37 6.21 1.47
C GLU A 208 13.15 5.88 2.34
N VAL A 209 12.53 6.90 2.92
CA VAL A 209 11.22 6.82 3.58
C VAL A 209 10.29 7.81 2.89
N TYR A 210 9.10 7.36 2.53
CA TYR A 210 8.03 8.17 1.93
C TYR A 210 6.95 8.41 2.97
N VAL A 211 6.62 9.69 3.17
CA VAL A 211 5.62 10.10 4.16
C VAL A 211 4.51 10.91 3.49
N GLN A 212 3.31 10.81 4.06
CA GLN A 212 2.13 11.56 3.64
C GLN A 212 1.85 12.73 4.57
N SER A 213 1.28 13.80 4.02
CA SER A 213 1.01 15.03 4.77
C SER A 213 -0.25 14.98 5.63
N LEU A 214 -1.19 14.09 5.33
CA LEU A 214 -2.46 13.97 6.05
C LEU A 214 -2.54 12.61 6.75
N ASN A 215 -3.33 12.55 7.82
CA ASN A 215 -3.59 11.39 8.64
C ASN A 215 -5.10 11.08 8.59
N LEU A 216 -5.45 9.90 8.10
CA LEU A 216 -6.85 9.50 7.89
C LEU A 216 -7.64 9.44 9.20
N GLN A 217 -7.03 8.97 10.30
CA GLN A 217 -7.69 8.89 11.60
C GLN A 217 -8.01 10.27 12.15
N SER A 218 -7.04 11.19 12.08
CA SER A 218 -7.23 12.59 12.50
C SER A 218 -8.27 13.29 11.64
N PHE A 219 -8.26 13.05 10.33
CA PHE A 219 -9.27 13.59 9.40
C PHE A 219 -10.67 13.06 9.73
N ALA A 220 -10.83 11.74 9.88
CA ALA A 220 -12.09 11.13 10.28
C ALA A 220 -12.58 11.65 11.64
N GLY A 221 -11.67 11.78 12.61
CA GLY A 221 -11.97 12.37 13.91
C GLY A 221 -12.47 13.82 13.83
N SER A 222 -11.91 14.63 12.92
CA SER A 222 -12.38 15.99 12.68
C SER A 222 -13.79 16.02 12.07
N LEU A 223 -14.09 15.10 11.14
CA LEU A 223 -15.41 14.99 10.51
C LEU A 223 -16.50 14.51 11.49
N ASN A 224 -16.17 13.63 12.43
CA ASN A 224 -17.12 13.12 13.43
C ASN A 224 -17.84 14.22 14.25
N LYS A 225 -17.23 15.41 14.37
CA LYS A 225 -17.84 16.58 15.05
C LYS A 225 -19.04 17.12 14.29
N TYR A 226 -19.11 16.87 12.98
CA TYR A 226 -20.15 17.40 12.09
C TYR A 226 -21.15 16.34 11.64
N ILE A 227 -20.87 15.05 11.89
CA ILE A 227 -21.79 13.96 11.59
C ILE A 227 -22.82 13.90 12.71
N GLN A 228 -24.07 14.22 12.41
CA GLN A 228 -25.19 14.04 13.33
C GLN A 228 -25.30 12.54 13.64
N LYS A 229 -25.19 12.17 14.93
CA LYS A 229 -25.55 10.83 15.37
C LYS A 229 -27.05 10.73 15.18
N GLY A 230 -27.49 9.93 14.19
CA GLY A 230 -28.91 9.61 14.01
C GLY A 230 -29.47 9.08 15.33
N SER A 231 -30.53 9.67 15.77
CA SER A 231 -31.33 9.27 16.94
C SER A 231 -32.04 7.92 16.70
#